data_f5cc12b76181a5190ebeeb28ae3cd7d7
#
_entry.id   f5cc12b76181a5190ebeeb28ae3cd7d7
#
_cell.length_a   1.000
_cell.length_b   1.000
_cell.length_c   1.000
_cell.angle_alpha   90.00
_cell.angle_beta   90.00
_cell.angle_gamma   90.00
#
_symmetry.space_group_name_H-M   'P 1'
#
loop_
_entity.id
_entity.type
_entity.pdbx_description
1 polymer ?
#
loop_
_entity_poly.entity_id
_entity_poly.type
_entity_poly.pdbx_seq_one_letter_code
_entity_poly.pdbx_strand_id
1 'polypeptide(L)'
;EFRRVLFRSSVNEIVGSGKDNQFRRLSLTGTFLDDDEIYLVGRTYEGNAGFHVVTPLRQADDSIIFINRGWVSEDYRLPAQRPFSLTQGVIQIDGIVRLPQQQGYFVPDNEPERGFWFTLKPDEIARFRDYSSVETAYYVDQVRTSEVITLPIAAEVRVDVRNAHLNYALTWFGVALSLIGVYIAYHVSAGRLGFRAKK
;
A
#
# COMPACT_ATOMS: atom_id res chain seq x y z
N GLU A 1 12.83 -12.43 22.46
CA GLU A 1 13.22 -12.70 21.07
C GLU A 1 12.02 -13.27 20.33
N PHE A 2 11.16 -12.39 19.78
CA PHE A 2 10.02 -12.81 18.96
C PHE A 2 10.56 -13.26 17.62
N ARG A 3 10.77 -14.54 17.44
CA ARG A 3 11.05 -15.16 16.15
C ARG A 3 9.87 -14.88 15.22
N ARG A 4 10.01 -13.90 14.32
CA ARG A 4 9.11 -13.70 13.18
C ARG A 4 9.16 -14.97 12.32
N VAL A 5 8.22 -15.86 12.52
CA VAL A 5 7.96 -16.95 11.56
C VAL A 5 7.35 -16.30 10.33
N LEU A 6 8.21 -15.98 9.36
CA LEU A 6 7.79 -15.54 8.04
C LEU A 6 7.29 -16.77 7.29
N PHE A 7 6.00 -16.98 7.24
CA PHE A 7 5.40 -17.91 6.30
C PHE A 7 5.64 -17.36 4.90
N ARG A 8 6.62 -17.93 4.19
CA ARG A 8 6.80 -17.74 2.76
C ARG A 8 5.98 -18.81 2.07
N SER A 9 4.90 -18.41 1.45
CA SER A 9 4.13 -19.31 0.58
C SER A 9 4.78 -19.33 -0.80
N SER A 10 4.86 -20.48 -1.44
CA SER A 10 5.18 -20.58 -2.85
C SER A 10 3.95 -20.23 -3.69
N VAL A 11 4.15 -19.85 -4.96
CA VAL A 11 3.05 -19.52 -5.89
C VAL A 11 2.00 -20.64 -5.94
N ASN A 12 2.43 -21.90 -5.84
CA ASN A 12 1.56 -23.07 -5.87
C ASN A 12 0.65 -23.21 -4.63
N GLU A 13 0.90 -22.47 -3.56
CA GLU A 13 0.04 -22.45 -2.36
C GLU A 13 -1.06 -21.37 -2.43
N ILE A 14 -1.03 -20.49 -3.43
CA ILE A 14 -2.10 -19.51 -3.68
C ILE A 14 -3.20 -20.21 -4.51
N VAL A 15 -3.76 -21.26 -3.94
CA VAL A 15 -4.88 -22.02 -4.53
C VAL A 15 -6.16 -21.57 -3.83
N GLY A 16 -7.05 -20.92 -4.58
CA GLY A 16 -8.34 -20.49 -4.06
C GLY A 16 -8.74 -19.07 -4.46
N SER A 17 -9.95 -18.65 -4.10
CA SER A 17 -10.46 -17.33 -4.44
C SER A 17 -9.50 -16.25 -3.90
N GLY A 18 -9.13 -15.29 -4.75
CA GLY A 18 -8.12 -14.27 -4.44
C GLY A 18 -8.33 -13.52 -3.13
N LYS A 19 -9.54 -13.51 -2.58
CA LYS A 19 -9.87 -12.81 -1.32
C LYS A 19 -9.14 -13.39 -0.10
N ASP A 20 -8.97 -14.70 -0.03
CA ASP A 20 -8.32 -15.36 1.10
C ASP A 20 -6.80 -15.18 1.11
N ASN A 21 -6.24 -14.78 -0.03
CA ASN A 21 -4.81 -14.59 -0.22
C ASN A 21 -4.37 -13.12 -0.12
N GLN A 22 -5.28 -12.19 0.03
CA GLN A 22 -4.95 -10.77 0.17
C GLN A 22 -4.03 -10.55 1.37
N PHE A 23 -2.95 -9.78 1.16
CA PHE A 23 -1.89 -9.49 2.14
C PHE A 23 -0.97 -10.66 2.51
N ARG A 24 -1.10 -11.82 1.88
CA ARG A 24 -0.10 -12.90 2.05
C ARG A 24 1.23 -12.48 1.44
N ARG A 25 2.31 -12.84 2.14
CA ARG A 25 3.67 -12.69 1.61
C ARG A 25 4.01 -13.89 0.75
N LEU A 26 4.68 -13.61 -0.36
CA LEU A 26 5.20 -14.64 -1.25
C LEU A 26 6.55 -14.22 -1.83
N SER A 27 7.32 -15.20 -2.28
CA SER A 27 8.51 -14.99 -3.08
C SER A 27 8.25 -15.49 -4.49
N LEU A 28 8.59 -14.66 -5.47
CA LEU A 28 8.44 -14.95 -6.90
C LEU A 28 9.81 -14.99 -7.55
N THR A 29 9.97 -15.89 -8.52
CA THR A 29 11.16 -15.97 -9.34
C THR A 29 10.78 -15.81 -10.80
N GLY A 30 11.46 -14.91 -11.52
CA GLY A 30 11.15 -14.64 -12.92
C GLY A 30 12.04 -13.57 -13.52
N THR A 31 11.71 -13.14 -14.72
CA THR A 31 12.41 -12.07 -15.45
C THR A 31 11.46 -10.91 -15.67
N PHE A 32 11.87 -9.69 -15.31
CA PHE A 32 11.09 -8.49 -15.60
C PHE A 32 11.07 -8.18 -17.10
N LEU A 33 9.92 -7.76 -17.59
CA LEU A 33 9.74 -7.23 -18.93
C LEU A 33 9.74 -5.70 -18.82
N ASP A 34 10.92 -5.11 -18.64
CA ASP A 34 11.07 -3.68 -18.34
C ASP A 34 10.56 -2.77 -19.47
N ASP A 35 10.54 -3.24 -20.72
CA ASP A 35 10.01 -2.49 -21.87
C ASP A 35 8.46 -2.36 -21.83
N ASP A 36 7.81 -3.22 -21.07
CA ASP A 36 6.35 -3.26 -20.94
C ASP A 36 5.83 -2.62 -19.65
N GLU A 37 6.66 -1.82 -18.99
CA GLU A 37 6.24 -1.11 -17.79
C GLU A 37 5.02 -0.21 -18.04
N ILE A 38 4.16 -0.12 -17.04
CA ILE A 38 3.09 0.88 -16.98
C ILE A 38 3.24 1.73 -15.72
N TYR A 39 2.62 2.92 -15.75
CA TYR A 39 2.78 3.91 -14.69
C TYR A 39 1.42 4.28 -14.12
N LEU A 40 1.17 3.93 -12.85
CA LEU A 40 -0.04 4.37 -12.16
C LEU A 40 0.13 5.81 -11.72
N VAL A 41 -0.73 6.67 -12.23
CA VAL A 41 -0.73 8.11 -11.93
C VAL A 41 -1.37 8.43 -10.57
N GLY A 42 -1.12 9.64 -10.07
CA GLY A 42 -1.74 10.14 -8.85
C GLY A 42 -1.23 9.44 -7.58
N ARG A 43 0.03 9.02 -7.58
CA ARG A 43 0.69 8.42 -6.41
C ARG A 43 1.60 9.43 -5.72
N THR A 44 1.60 9.38 -4.40
CA THR A 44 2.43 10.29 -3.59
C THR A 44 3.33 9.52 -2.65
N TYR A 45 4.54 10.02 -2.46
CA TYR A 45 5.48 9.52 -1.47
C TYR A 45 6.10 10.70 -0.72
N GLU A 46 5.97 10.72 0.60
CA GLU A 46 6.44 11.82 1.47
C GLU A 46 5.98 13.23 1.01
N GLY A 47 4.74 13.32 0.51
CA GLY A 47 4.15 14.57 0.01
C GLY A 47 4.52 14.92 -1.43
N ASN A 48 5.42 14.21 -2.08
CA ASN A 48 5.82 14.42 -3.46
C ASN A 48 4.92 13.61 -4.41
N ALA A 49 4.42 14.25 -5.46
CA ALA A 49 3.67 13.58 -6.50
C ALA A 49 4.59 12.72 -7.39
N GLY A 50 4.07 11.62 -7.89
CA GLY A 50 4.80 10.72 -8.77
C GLY A 50 3.94 9.56 -9.25
N PHE A 51 4.59 8.44 -9.55
CA PHE A 51 3.99 7.27 -10.18
C PHE A 51 4.36 5.99 -9.43
N HIS A 52 3.48 5.00 -9.49
CA HIS A 52 3.92 3.63 -9.21
C HIS A 52 4.28 2.94 -10.53
N VAL A 53 5.42 2.31 -10.52
CA VAL A 53 5.92 1.49 -11.64
C VAL A 53 5.38 0.09 -11.49
N VAL A 54 4.65 -0.38 -12.50
CA VAL A 54 4.16 -1.75 -12.57
C VAL A 54 4.83 -2.45 -13.74
N THR A 55 5.56 -3.50 -13.45
CA THR A 55 6.34 -4.26 -14.44
C THR A 55 5.83 -5.69 -14.49
N PRO A 56 5.57 -6.26 -15.68
CA PRO A 56 5.27 -7.67 -15.81
C PRO A 56 6.49 -8.52 -15.43
N LEU A 57 6.26 -9.57 -14.64
CA LEU A 57 7.26 -10.59 -14.30
C LEU A 57 6.89 -11.89 -15.01
N ARG A 58 7.72 -12.33 -15.94
CA ARG A 58 7.58 -13.62 -16.61
C ARG A 58 8.21 -14.70 -15.76
N GLN A 59 7.43 -15.70 -15.41
CA GLN A 59 7.85 -16.88 -14.66
C GLN A 59 8.44 -17.96 -15.56
N ALA A 60 8.97 -19.03 -14.96
CA ALA A 60 9.60 -20.13 -15.70
C ALA A 60 8.62 -20.94 -16.58
N ASP A 61 7.34 -20.88 -16.30
CA ASP A 61 6.24 -21.52 -17.05
C ASP A 61 5.59 -20.57 -18.08
N ASP A 62 6.25 -19.45 -18.39
CA ASP A 62 5.79 -18.37 -19.26
C ASP A 62 4.53 -17.63 -18.75
N SER A 63 4.05 -17.93 -17.57
CA SER A 63 2.99 -17.14 -16.96
C SER A 63 3.50 -15.76 -16.55
N ILE A 64 2.62 -14.77 -16.60
CA ILE A 64 2.95 -13.37 -16.25
C ILE A 64 2.19 -12.94 -15.02
N ILE A 65 2.90 -12.34 -14.08
CA ILE A 65 2.33 -11.68 -12.91
C ILE A 65 2.73 -10.21 -12.93
N PHE A 66 1.79 -9.30 -12.70
CA PHE A 66 2.09 -7.88 -12.58
C PHE A 66 2.65 -7.54 -11.20
N ILE A 67 3.79 -6.87 -11.19
CA ILE A 67 4.50 -6.46 -9.98
C ILE A 67 4.48 -4.95 -9.87
N ASN A 68 3.85 -4.42 -8.85
CA ASN A 68 3.99 -3.02 -8.47
C ASN A 68 5.32 -2.87 -7.73
N ARG A 69 6.32 -2.35 -8.43
CA ARG A 69 7.70 -2.18 -7.91
C ARG A 69 7.83 -1.02 -6.93
N GLY A 70 6.86 -0.11 -6.94
CA GLY A 70 6.83 1.03 -6.03
C GLY A 70 6.86 2.38 -6.72
N TRP A 71 7.20 3.41 -5.94
CA TRP A 71 7.08 4.81 -6.33
C TRP A 71 8.35 5.35 -7.01
N VAL A 72 8.13 6.22 -8.01
CA VAL A 72 9.16 7.06 -8.63
C VAL A 72 8.62 8.48 -8.82
N SER A 73 9.52 9.47 -8.81
CA SER A 73 9.19 10.85 -9.23
C SER A 73 9.07 10.93 -10.76
N GLU A 74 8.55 12.06 -11.27
CA GLU A 74 8.47 12.33 -12.71
C GLU A 74 9.84 12.19 -13.41
N ASP A 75 10.91 12.68 -12.78
CA ASP A 75 12.27 12.65 -13.35
C ASP A 75 12.81 11.23 -13.55
N TYR A 76 12.27 10.25 -12.83
CA TYR A 76 12.66 8.84 -12.89
C TYR A 76 11.55 7.94 -13.42
N ARG A 77 10.59 8.49 -14.12
CA ARG A 77 9.45 7.75 -14.64
C ARG A 77 9.87 6.68 -15.64
N LEU A 78 10.68 7.06 -16.63
CA LEU A 78 11.05 6.15 -17.72
C LEU A 78 12.24 5.25 -17.33
N PRO A 79 12.31 4.00 -17.83
CA PRO A 79 13.43 3.09 -17.58
C PRO A 79 14.79 3.70 -17.92
N ALA A 80 14.88 4.45 -19.02
CA ALA A 80 16.11 5.12 -19.45
C ALA A 80 16.65 6.15 -18.44
N GLN A 81 15.78 6.72 -17.60
CA GLN A 81 16.16 7.69 -16.55
C GLN A 81 16.66 7.00 -15.27
N ARG A 82 16.45 5.67 -15.14
CA ARG A 82 16.85 4.86 -14.00
C ARG A 82 17.48 3.52 -14.43
N PRO A 83 18.53 3.53 -15.26
CA PRO A 83 19.12 2.30 -15.77
C PRO A 83 19.65 1.37 -14.68
N PHE A 84 19.97 1.92 -13.50
CA PHE A 84 20.38 1.16 -12.31
C PHE A 84 19.24 0.33 -11.69
N SER A 85 17.99 0.59 -12.06
CA SER A 85 16.82 -0.17 -11.57
C SER A 85 16.42 -1.32 -12.48
N LEU A 86 17.01 -1.40 -13.68
CA LEU A 86 16.75 -2.47 -14.63
C LEU A 86 17.49 -3.73 -14.18
N THR A 87 16.78 -4.83 -14.16
CA THR A 87 17.32 -6.09 -13.65
C THR A 87 17.47 -7.07 -14.80
N GLN A 88 18.69 -7.51 -15.07
CA GLN A 88 18.94 -8.48 -16.11
C GLN A 88 18.81 -9.92 -15.59
N GLY A 89 18.18 -10.78 -16.39
CA GLY A 89 18.06 -12.20 -16.11
C GLY A 89 17.01 -12.56 -15.07
N VAL A 90 17.11 -13.77 -14.56
CA VAL A 90 16.16 -14.32 -13.58
C VAL A 90 16.48 -13.77 -12.20
N ILE A 91 15.50 -13.22 -11.56
CA ILE A 91 15.60 -12.64 -10.21
C ILE A 91 14.57 -13.26 -9.28
N GLN A 92 14.81 -13.14 -7.99
CA GLN A 92 13.86 -13.45 -6.94
C GLN A 92 13.40 -12.15 -6.26
N ILE A 93 12.11 -11.98 -6.10
CA ILE A 93 11.49 -10.85 -5.40
C ILE A 93 10.61 -11.35 -4.27
N ASP A 94 10.52 -10.57 -3.20
CA ASP A 94 9.54 -10.76 -2.13
C ASP A 94 8.44 -9.71 -2.30
N GLY A 95 7.19 -10.13 -2.10
CA GLY A 95 6.06 -9.25 -2.27
C GLY A 95 4.84 -9.64 -1.43
N ILE A 96 3.80 -8.84 -1.57
CA ILE A 96 2.51 -9.01 -0.92
C ILE A 96 1.43 -9.10 -1.99
N VAL A 97 0.60 -10.14 -1.89
CA VAL A 97 -0.56 -10.32 -2.76
C VAL A 97 -1.59 -9.21 -2.54
N ARG A 98 -2.03 -8.64 -3.66
CA ARG A 98 -3.07 -7.60 -3.69
C ARG A 98 -4.14 -7.98 -4.70
N LEU A 99 -5.38 -7.72 -4.33
CA LEU A 99 -6.49 -7.88 -5.28
C LEU A 99 -6.51 -6.74 -6.30
N PRO A 100 -7.02 -6.99 -7.53
CA PRO A 100 -7.24 -5.96 -8.52
C PRO A 100 -8.01 -4.78 -7.93
N GLN A 101 -7.56 -3.57 -8.26
CA GLN A 101 -8.18 -2.36 -7.74
C GLN A 101 -9.56 -2.18 -8.37
N GLN A 102 -10.56 -1.94 -7.53
CA GLN A 102 -11.88 -1.58 -8.01
C GLN A 102 -11.96 -0.11 -8.36
N GLN A 103 -12.76 0.22 -9.37
CA GLN A 103 -13.02 1.61 -9.75
C GLN A 103 -13.73 2.34 -8.61
N GLY A 104 -13.08 3.36 -8.07
CA GLY A 104 -13.69 4.27 -7.11
C GLY A 104 -14.62 5.27 -7.81
N TYR A 105 -15.62 5.78 -7.12
CA TYR A 105 -16.61 6.71 -7.68
C TYR A 105 -16.00 7.97 -8.32
N PHE A 106 -14.89 8.45 -7.77
CA PHE A 106 -14.19 9.65 -8.25
C PHE A 106 -12.87 9.34 -8.98
N VAL A 107 -12.60 8.07 -9.27
CA VAL A 107 -11.38 7.66 -9.98
C VAL A 107 -11.70 7.55 -11.47
N PRO A 108 -10.99 8.29 -12.35
CA PRO A 108 -11.17 8.18 -13.78
C PRO A 108 -10.93 6.74 -14.29
N ASP A 109 -11.51 6.42 -15.43
CA ASP A 109 -11.19 5.19 -16.13
C ASP A 109 -9.74 5.20 -16.61
N ASN A 110 -9.15 4.01 -16.74
CA ASN A 110 -7.85 3.88 -17.35
C ASN A 110 -7.90 4.30 -18.81
N GLU A 111 -6.89 5.06 -19.26
CA GLU A 111 -6.71 5.50 -20.66
C GLU A 111 -5.39 4.92 -21.21
N PRO A 112 -5.31 3.63 -21.52
CA PRO A 112 -4.07 2.96 -21.91
C PRO A 112 -3.39 3.57 -23.13
N GLU A 113 -4.17 3.99 -24.13
CA GLU A 113 -3.70 4.63 -25.37
C GLU A 113 -2.94 5.95 -25.11
N ARG A 114 -3.27 6.62 -24.01
CA ARG A 114 -2.61 7.87 -23.57
C ARG A 114 -1.54 7.62 -22.50
N GLY A 115 -1.38 6.37 -22.08
CA GLY A 115 -0.44 5.97 -21.01
C GLY A 115 -0.91 6.35 -19.61
N PHE A 116 -2.19 6.66 -19.41
CA PHE A 116 -2.75 6.98 -18.10
C PHE A 116 -3.43 5.78 -17.47
N TRP A 117 -2.81 5.30 -16.41
CA TRP A 117 -3.35 4.22 -15.58
C TRP A 117 -3.65 4.75 -14.19
N PHE A 118 -4.93 4.72 -13.80
CA PHE A 118 -5.39 5.19 -12.49
C PHE A 118 -5.57 4.04 -11.51
N THR A 119 -5.94 2.87 -12.05
CA THR A 119 -6.18 1.64 -11.29
C THR A 119 -5.38 0.48 -11.86
N LEU A 120 -4.87 -0.38 -10.98
CA LEU A 120 -4.18 -1.60 -11.37
C LEU A 120 -5.19 -2.73 -11.49
N LYS A 121 -5.50 -3.06 -12.74
CA LYS A 121 -6.38 -4.16 -13.12
C LYS A 121 -5.63 -5.07 -14.10
N PRO A 122 -5.12 -6.21 -13.63
CA PRO A 122 -4.31 -7.11 -14.45
C PRO A 122 -4.94 -7.53 -15.77
N ASP A 123 -6.27 -7.73 -15.77
CA ASP A 123 -7.03 -8.10 -16.96
C ASP A 123 -7.06 -6.99 -18.03
N GLU A 124 -7.14 -5.73 -17.64
CA GLU A 124 -7.08 -4.58 -18.55
C GLU A 124 -5.68 -4.44 -19.16
N ILE A 125 -4.65 -4.58 -18.33
CA ILE A 125 -3.27 -4.47 -18.78
C ILE A 125 -2.92 -5.63 -19.72
N ALA A 126 -3.34 -6.85 -19.39
CA ALA A 126 -3.13 -8.04 -20.22
C ALA A 126 -3.74 -7.87 -21.61
N ARG A 127 -4.98 -7.36 -21.69
CA ARG A 127 -5.64 -7.07 -22.98
C ARG A 127 -4.92 -5.99 -23.77
N PHE A 128 -4.47 -4.94 -23.13
CA PHE A 128 -3.76 -3.84 -23.79
C PHE A 128 -2.40 -4.26 -24.32
N ARG A 129 -1.69 -5.16 -23.61
CA ARG A 129 -0.37 -5.68 -24.00
C ARG A 129 -0.42 -6.97 -24.81
N ASP A 130 -1.61 -7.48 -25.10
CA ASP A 130 -1.84 -8.74 -25.85
C ASP A 130 -1.15 -9.95 -25.20
N TYR A 131 -1.21 -10.04 -23.88
CA TYR A 131 -0.68 -11.18 -23.14
C TYR A 131 -1.73 -12.28 -23.00
N SER A 132 -1.34 -13.52 -23.32
CA SER A 132 -2.23 -14.70 -23.30
C SER A 132 -2.24 -15.48 -21.98
N SER A 133 -1.13 -15.46 -21.24
CA SER A 133 -0.99 -16.24 -19.99
C SER A 133 -0.66 -15.30 -18.84
N VAL A 134 -1.70 -14.72 -18.22
CA VAL A 134 -1.55 -13.72 -17.15
C VAL A 134 -2.36 -14.13 -15.93
N GLU A 135 -1.74 -13.98 -14.75
CA GLU A 135 -2.48 -14.04 -13.50
C GLU A 135 -3.32 -12.77 -13.31
N THR A 136 -4.64 -12.92 -13.38
CA THR A 136 -5.58 -11.80 -13.31
C THR A 136 -6.32 -11.69 -11.98
N ALA A 137 -6.29 -12.73 -11.15
CA ALA A 137 -6.96 -12.74 -9.86
C ALA A 137 -6.27 -11.85 -8.83
N TYR A 138 -4.98 -11.59 -9.00
CA TYR A 138 -4.19 -10.74 -8.10
C TYR A 138 -2.99 -10.11 -8.82
N TYR A 139 -2.38 -9.14 -8.18
CA TYR A 139 -1.05 -8.61 -8.49
C TYR A 139 -0.21 -8.60 -7.22
N VAL A 140 1.05 -8.23 -7.32
CA VAL A 140 1.96 -8.26 -6.18
C VAL A 140 2.59 -6.87 -5.97
N ASP A 141 2.48 -6.36 -4.74
CA ASP A 141 3.28 -5.22 -4.31
C ASP A 141 4.65 -5.73 -3.87
N GLN A 142 5.71 -5.32 -4.56
CA GLN A 142 7.08 -5.64 -4.17
C GLN A 142 7.39 -5.03 -2.81
N VAL A 143 8.01 -5.81 -1.93
CA VAL A 143 8.40 -5.38 -0.59
C VAL A 143 9.89 -5.07 -0.58
N ARG A 144 10.24 -3.95 0.04
CA ARG A 144 11.64 -3.60 0.28
C ARG A 144 12.26 -4.58 1.29
N THR A 145 13.32 -5.26 0.87
CA THR A 145 14.08 -6.21 1.70
C THR A 145 15.37 -5.62 2.25
N SER A 146 15.81 -4.48 1.69
CA SER A 146 17.03 -3.76 2.10
C SER A 146 16.68 -2.44 2.81
N GLU A 147 17.55 -2.01 3.72
CA GLU A 147 17.46 -0.67 4.33
C GLU A 147 17.83 0.44 3.34
N VAL A 148 18.58 0.11 2.30
CA VAL A 148 18.94 1.06 1.25
C VAL A 148 17.72 1.33 0.38
N ILE A 149 17.36 2.61 0.26
CA ILE A 149 16.27 3.06 -0.62
C ILE A 149 16.80 3.07 -2.05
N THR A 150 16.20 2.22 -2.87
CA THR A 150 16.45 2.17 -4.32
C THR A 150 15.18 2.56 -5.07
N LEU A 151 15.32 3.07 -6.29
CA LEU A 151 14.17 3.33 -7.16
C LEU A 151 13.86 2.08 -8.02
N PRO A 152 12.59 1.78 -8.23
CA PRO A 152 11.40 2.34 -7.61
C PRO A 152 11.37 2.09 -6.09
N ILE A 153 10.80 3.03 -5.31
CA ILE A 153 10.69 2.88 -3.86
C ILE A 153 9.60 1.86 -3.56
N ALA A 154 10.01 0.63 -3.30
CA ALA A 154 9.12 -0.47 -3.00
C ALA A 154 8.38 -0.25 -1.67
N ALA A 155 7.23 -0.90 -1.53
CA ALA A 155 6.42 -0.83 -0.32
C ALA A 155 7.21 -1.27 0.91
N GLU A 156 7.15 -0.47 1.96
CA GLU A 156 7.69 -0.84 3.26
C GLU A 156 6.57 -1.45 4.11
N VAL A 157 6.78 -2.68 4.56
CA VAL A 157 5.85 -3.29 5.52
C VAL A 157 6.17 -2.76 6.91
N ARG A 158 5.73 -1.56 7.19
CA ARG A 158 5.71 -1.03 8.55
C ARG A 158 4.36 -1.37 9.19
N VAL A 159 4.40 -2.10 10.28
CA VAL A 159 3.27 -2.16 11.20
C VAL A 159 3.42 -0.97 12.15
N ASP A 160 3.27 0.24 11.60
CA ASP A 160 3.24 1.46 12.40
C ASP A 160 1.82 1.68 12.91
N VAL A 161 1.52 1.02 14.01
CA VAL A 161 0.26 1.27 14.72
C VAL A 161 0.41 2.60 15.46
N ARG A 162 -0.11 3.67 14.85
CA ARG A 162 -0.15 4.99 15.48
C ARG A 162 -0.83 4.88 16.84
N ASN A 163 -0.02 4.88 17.89
CA ASN A 163 -0.51 4.80 19.26
C ASN A 163 -1.04 6.17 19.71
N ALA A 164 -2.30 6.46 19.38
CA ALA A 164 -2.97 7.71 19.77
C ALA A 164 -3.73 7.59 21.09
N HIS A 165 -3.58 6.49 21.83
CA HIS A 165 -4.37 6.23 23.04
C HIS A 165 -4.22 7.32 24.09
N LEU A 166 -3.03 7.89 24.27
CA LEU A 166 -2.81 8.98 25.21
C LEU A 166 -3.61 10.25 24.83
N ASN A 167 -3.60 10.60 23.55
CA ASN A 167 -4.36 11.77 23.07
C ASN A 167 -5.86 11.58 23.25
N TYR A 168 -6.38 10.39 22.97
CA TYR A 168 -7.78 10.06 23.24
C TYR A 168 -8.10 10.12 24.72
N ALA A 169 -7.28 9.53 25.58
CA ALA A 169 -7.46 9.57 27.02
C ALA A 169 -7.49 11.01 27.54
N LEU A 170 -6.52 11.86 27.17
CA LEU A 170 -6.46 13.27 27.56
C LEU A 170 -7.69 14.04 27.12
N THR A 171 -8.20 13.78 25.91
CA THR A 171 -9.43 14.41 25.40
C THR A 171 -10.63 14.06 26.28
N TRP A 172 -10.81 12.77 26.56
CA TRP A 172 -11.95 12.32 27.37
C TRP A 172 -11.88 12.78 28.83
N PHE A 173 -10.70 12.78 29.44
CA PHE A 173 -10.50 13.36 30.77
C PHE A 173 -10.75 14.86 30.78
N GLY A 174 -10.33 15.60 29.76
CA GLY A 174 -10.61 17.01 29.61
C GLY A 174 -12.11 17.32 29.53
N VAL A 175 -12.85 16.54 28.73
CA VAL A 175 -14.32 16.65 28.65
C VAL A 175 -14.98 16.34 29.99
N ALA A 176 -14.57 15.27 30.67
CA ALA A 176 -15.09 14.91 31.96
C ALA A 176 -14.88 16.00 33.02
N LEU A 177 -13.68 16.55 33.10
CA LEU A 177 -13.38 17.66 34.03
C LEU A 177 -14.19 18.92 33.71
N SER A 178 -14.36 19.24 32.42
CA SER A 178 -15.20 20.37 32.00
C SER A 178 -16.66 20.19 32.44
N LEU A 179 -17.23 18.99 32.27
CA LEU A 179 -18.57 18.67 32.70
C LEU A 179 -18.73 18.78 34.24
N ILE A 180 -17.75 18.29 35.01
CA ILE A 180 -17.71 18.43 36.46
C ILE A 180 -17.68 19.90 36.84
N GLY A 181 -16.86 20.72 36.17
CA GLY A 181 -16.77 22.17 36.42
C GLY A 181 -18.10 22.87 36.16
N VAL A 182 -18.76 22.60 35.05
CA VAL A 182 -20.08 23.13 34.72
C VAL A 182 -21.14 22.67 35.73
N TYR A 183 -21.10 21.39 36.11
CA TYR A 183 -22.02 20.85 37.12
C TYR A 183 -21.89 21.57 38.47
N ILE A 184 -20.66 21.73 38.95
CA ILE A 184 -20.40 22.44 40.22
C ILE A 184 -20.83 23.91 40.11
N ALA A 185 -20.47 24.63 39.05
CA ALA A 185 -20.85 26.01 38.82
C ALA A 185 -22.39 26.18 38.81
N TYR A 186 -23.09 25.30 38.12
CA TYR A 186 -24.57 25.30 38.11
C TYR A 186 -25.18 25.09 39.50
N HIS A 187 -24.65 24.13 40.27
CA HIS A 187 -25.21 23.85 41.60
C HIS A 187 -24.86 24.93 42.63
N VAL A 188 -23.72 25.57 42.51
CA VAL A 188 -23.36 26.75 43.31
C VAL A 188 -24.26 27.93 42.96
N SER A 189 -24.47 28.24 41.68
CA SER A 189 -25.34 29.33 41.24
C SER A 189 -26.82 29.11 41.61
N ALA A 190 -27.26 27.86 41.63
CA ALA A 190 -28.59 27.46 42.05
C ALA A 190 -28.76 27.40 43.58
N GLY A 191 -27.76 27.76 44.38
CA GLY A 191 -27.76 27.74 45.83
C GLY A 191 -27.85 26.35 46.47
N ARG A 192 -27.62 25.28 45.69
CA ARG A 192 -27.70 23.87 46.13
C ARG A 192 -26.38 23.37 46.76
N LEU A 193 -25.25 23.99 46.41
CA LEU A 193 -23.95 23.75 47.03
C LEU A 193 -23.46 25.07 47.64
N GLY A 194 -23.40 25.14 48.95
CA GLY A 194 -22.82 26.28 49.68
C GLY A 194 -21.53 25.85 50.35
N PHE A 195 -20.42 26.50 50.07
CA PHE A 195 -19.23 26.37 50.87
C PHE A 195 -19.44 27.16 52.18
N ARG A 196 -19.80 26.44 53.24
CA ARG A 196 -19.91 27.06 54.59
C ARG A 196 -18.51 27.31 55.11
N ALA A 197 -18.05 28.57 55.00
CA ALA A 197 -16.86 28.97 55.71
C ALA A 197 -17.09 28.79 57.21
N LYS A 198 -16.36 27.89 57.86
CA LYS A 198 -16.29 27.79 59.30
C LYS A 198 -15.59 29.04 59.83
N LYS A 199 -16.31 29.90 60.56
CA LYS A 199 -15.73 30.94 61.39
C LYS A 199 -15.06 30.33 62.60
#